data_06642f3608cc2ff8fa81901404adee8c
#
_entry.id   06642f3608cc2ff8fa81901404adee8c
#
_cell.length_a   1.000
_cell.length_b   1.000
_cell.length_c   1.000
_cell.angle_alpha   90.00
_cell.angle_beta   90.00
_cell.angle_gamma   90.00
#
_symmetry.space_group_name_H-M   'P 1'
#
loop_
_entity.id
_entity.type
_entity.pdbx_description
1 polymer ?
#
loop_
_entity_poly.entity_id
_entity_poly.type
_entity_poly.pdbx_seq_one_letter_code
_entity_poly.pdbx_strand_id
1 'polypeptide(L)'
;MKTQAKVLMYVTVVLLCGDCLARAAGPLQFRELFNGRDLSGWVNVNTAEKTWTVRDRTLVCSGRPIGVMRTEKQYENFILHIEWKHMEAGGNSGVFVWSEGVPQKGRRLPKGVEVQMLELDWVNLHKQKDGTPRPIAYVHGELFGVGGLKTTPDNPRGSRSKSFENRCKPKGQWNTYIVVCVDGVIKLSVNGKFVNGISNATVKKGYICLESEGAEIHFRNIRVMELPPGITNAESTAPIVGDKQ
;
A
#
# COMPACT_ATOMS: atom_id res chain seq x y z
N MET A 1 49.41 -72.44 -15.56
CA MET A 1 47.97 -72.00 -15.58
C MET A 1 47.88 -70.84 -14.60
N LYS A 2 47.73 -69.62 -15.08
CA LYS A 2 47.51 -68.43 -14.22
C LYS A 2 46.12 -67.90 -14.52
N THR A 3 45.25 -68.06 -13.55
CA THR A 3 43.85 -67.59 -13.63
C THR A 3 43.84 -66.08 -13.28
N GLN A 4 43.43 -65.23 -14.24
CA GLN A 4 43.24 -63.82 -13.99
C GLN A 4 41.79 -63.59 -13.48
N ALA A 5 41.63 -63.10 -12.29
CA ALA A 5 40.37 -62.63 -11.74
C ALA A 5 40.09 -61.22 -12.27
N LYS A 6 38.99 -61.07 -13.01
CA LYS A 6 38.42 -59.76 -13.42
C LYS A 6 37.64 -59.19 -12.26
N VAL A 7 38.15 -58.08 -11.69
CA VAL A 7 37.40 -57.28 -10.71
C VAL A 7 36.45 -56.37 -11.48
N LEU A 8 35.14 -56.57 -11.34
CA LEU A 8 34.12 -55.72 -11.89
C LEU A 8 33.77 -54.65 -10.88
N MET A 9 34.18 -53.43 -11.17
CA MET A 9 33.93 -52.27 -10.32
C MET A 9 32.57 -51.66 -10.69
N TYR A 10 31.55 -51.83 -9.84
CA TYR A 10 30.27 -51.16 -9.97
C TYR A 10 30.39 -49.70 -9.46
N VAL A 11 30.31 -48.73 -10.36
CA VAL A 11 30.16 -47.33 -10.02
C VAL A 11 28.69 -47.06 -9.78
N THR A 12 28.33 -46.92 -8.51
CA THR A 12 26.97 -46.50 -8.14
C THR A 12 26.90 -44.97 -8.24
N VAL A 13 26.29 -44.46 -9.31
CA VAL A 13 25.96 -43.04 -9.45
C VAL A 13 24.77 -42.77 -8.57
N VAL A 14 24.99 -42.14 -7.41
CA VAL A 14 23.93 -41.61 -6.58
C VAL A 14 23.50 -40.28 -7.23
N LEU A 15 22.42 -40.29 -7.95
CA LEU A 15 21.70 -39.10 -8.37
C LEU A 15 21.06 -38.47 -7.10
N LEU A 16 21.75 -37.49 -6.54
CA LEU A 16 21.12 -36.57 -5.59
C LEU A 16 20.12 -35.70 -6.38
N CYS A 17 18.90 -36.19 -6.53
CA CYS A 17 17.76 -35.32 -6.85
C CYS A 17 17.61 -34.37 -5.65
N GLY A 18 18.13 -33.17 -5.81
CA GLY A 18 17.79 -32.06 -4.94
C GLY A 18 16.29 -31.80 -5.11
N ASP A 19 15.49 -32.37 -4.22
CA ASP A 19 14.10 -31.98 -4.05
C ASP A 19 14.07 -30.50 -3.69
N CYS A 20 14.01 -29.65 -4.71
CA CYS A 20 13.55 -28.29 -4.58
C CYS A 20 12.07 -28.41 -4.21
N LEU A 21 11.79 -28.66 -2.93
CA LEU A 21 10.45 -28.58 -2.37
C LEU A 21 9.97 -27.13 -2.61
N ALA A 22 9.36 -26.89 -3.74
CA ALA A 22 8.52 -25.74 -3.94
C ALA A 22 7.49 -25.79 -2.83
N ARG A 23 7.74 -25.03 -1.77
CA ARG A 23 6.80 -24.89 -0.64
C ARG A 23 5.52 -24.36 -1.25
N ALA A 24 4.53 -25.23 -1.42
CA ALA A 24 3.23 -24.84 -1.93
C ALA A 24 2.77 -23.63 -1.12
N ALA A 25 2.65 -22.48 -1.77
CA ALA A 25 2.13 -21.29 -1.12
C ALA A 25 0.74 -21.67 -0.62
N GLY A 26 0.51 -21.54 0.68
CA GLY A 26 -0.81 -21.75 1.25
C GLY A 26 -1.85 -20.85 0.57
N PRO A 27 -3.14 -21.10 0.75
CA PRO A 27 -4.18 -20.31 0.10
C PRO A 27 -4.00 -18.83 0.42
N LEU A 28 -4.18 -17.97 -0.60
CA LEU A 28 -4.13 -16.52 -0.41
C LEU A 28 -5.24 -16.10 0.55
N GLN A 29 -4.88 -15.46 1.64
CA GLN A 29 -5.84 -14.99 2.64
C GLN A 29 -5.41 -13.67 3.26
N PHE A 30 -6.38 -12.88 3.66
CA PHE A 30 -6.13 -11.66 4.40
C PHE A 30 -5.61 -11.96 5.81
N ARG A 31 -4.62 -11.20 6.22
CA ARG A 31 -4.04 -11.19 7.54
C ARG A 31 -4.22 -9.81 8.17
N GLU A 32 -4.65 -9.78 9.43
CA GLU A 32 -4.80 -8.52 10.17
C GLU A 32 -3.43 -7.85 10.35
N LEU A 33 -3.35 -6.56 10.02
CA LEU A 33 -2.22 -5.69 10.37
C LEU A 33 -2.45 -4.97 11.69
N PHE A 34 -3.70 -4.78 12.09
CA PHE A 34 -4.09 -4.18 13.35
C PHE A 34 -4.94 -5.16 14.14
N ASN A 35 -4.50 -5.53 15.33
CA ASN A 35 -5.13 -6.56 16.17
C ASN A 35 -6.36 -6.05 16.96
N GLY A 36 -6.65 -4.75 16.91
CA GLY A 36 -7.75 -4.12 17.64
C GLY A 36 -7.52 -3.96 19.15
N ARG A 37 -6.31 -4.18 19.66
CA ARG A 37 -5.99 -4.14 21.09
C ARG A 37 -4.86 -3.18 21.43
N ASP A 38 -3.79 -3.20 20.63
CA ASP A 38 -2.57 -2.44 20.84
C ASP A 38 -1.86 -2.13 19.52
N LEU A 39 -0.71 -1.50 19.58
CA LEU A 39 0.09 -1.08 18.42
C LEU A 39 1.16 -2.12 18.03
N SER A 40 1.07 -3.36 18.47
CA SER A 40 1.99 -4.43 18.06
C SER A 40 2.01 -4.59 16.54
N GLY A 41 3.20 -4.71 15.97
CA GLY A 41 3.40 -4.76 14.51
C GLY A 41 3.50 -3.39 13.83
N TRP A 42 3.45 -2.30 14.64
CA TRP A 42 3.55 -0.93 14.16
C TRP A 42 4.68 -0.16 14.85
N VAL A 43 5.31 0.74 14.11
CA VAL A 43 6.40 1.60 14.58
C VAL A 43 6.02 3.06 14.39
N ASN A 44 6.04 3.82 15.47
CA ASN A 44 5.82 5.26 15.45
C ASN A 44 7.04 5.99 14.88
N VAL A 45 6.84 6.89 13.93
CA VAL A 45 7.88 7.67 13.28
C VAL A 45 7.50 9.15 13.26
N ASN A 46 8.30 9.99 13.93
CA ASN A 46 8.14 11.44 14.02
C ASN A 46 6.83 11.94 14.64
N THR A 47 6.11 11.08 15.38
CA THR A 47 4.94 11.53 16.14
C THR A 47 5.14 11.33 17.64
N ALA A 48 4.35 12.00 18.47
CA ALA A 48 4.37 11.81 19.91
C ALA A 48 3.77 10.45 20.29
N GLU A 49 4.12 9.92 21.44
CA GLU A 49 3.61 8.63 21.93
C GLU A 49 2.07 8.59 21.93
N LYS A 50 1.41 9.65 22.38
CA LYS A 50 -0.07 9.79 22.43
C LYS A 50 -0.72 10.20 21.10
N THR A 51 0.02 10.35 20.01
CA THR A 51 -0.57 10.62 18.68
C THR A 51 -1.43 9.45 18.21
N TRP A 52 -1.02 8.23 18.58
CA TRP A 52 -1.68 6.99 18.19
C TRP A 52 -2.15 6.25 19.45
N THR A 53 -3.43 6.01 19.53
CA THR A 53 -4.06 5.30 20.65
C THR A 53 -5.03 4.25 20.13
N VAL A 54 -5.38 3.30 20.98
CA VAL A 54 -6.41 2.29 20.65
C VAL A 54 -7.62 2.52 21.56
N ARG A 55 -8.79 2.65 20.95
CA ARG A 55 -10.07 2.83 21.65
C ARG A 55 -11.15 2.04 20.93
N ASP A 56 -11.89 1.21 21.62
CA ASP A 56 -13.01 0.42 21.09
C ASP A 56 -12.63 -0.34 19.79
N ARG A 57 -11.51 -1.06 19.83
CA ARG A 57 -10.95 -1.82 18.70
C ARG A 57 -10.65 -0.94 17.46
N THR A 58 -10.46 0.34 17.67
CA THR A 58 -10.18 1.34 16.64
C THR A 58 -8.82 1.97 16.92
N LEU A 59 -8.00 2.06 15.91
CA LEU A 59 -6.76 2.83 15.95
C LEU A 59 -7.11 4.30 15.71
N VAL A 60 -6.85 5.13 16.72
CA VAL A 60 -7.17 6.56 16.71
C VAL A 60 -5.87 7.35 16.54
N CYS A 61 -5.81 8.19 15.52
CA CYS A 61 -4.75 9.15 15.29
C CYS A 61 -5.26 10.57 15.59
N SER A 62 -4.58 11.30 16.48
CA SER A 62 -4.93 12.69 16.79
C SER A 62 -4.57 13.69 15.68
N GLY A 63 -3.81 13.24 14.66
CA GLY A 63 -3.34 14.08 13.56
C GLY A 63 -2.13 14.97 13.92
N ARG A 64 -1.63 14.97 15.13
CA ARG A 64 -0.52 15.85 15.56
C ARG A 64 0.44 15.17 16.53
N PRO A 65 1.76 15.43 16.37
CA PRO A 65 2.45 16.13 15.27
C PRO A 65 2.38 15.36 13.95
N ILE A 66 2.80 16.03 12.84
CA ILE A 66 2.88 15.37 11.52
C ILE A 66 3.98 14.31 11.53
N GLY A 67 3.63 13.12 11.05
CA GLY A 67 4.48 11.96 10.93
C GLY A 67 3.68 10.74 10.50
N VAL A 68 4.23 9.56 10.74
CA VAL A 68 3.58 8.31 10.33
C VAL A 68 3.67 7.22 11.40
N MET A 69 2.74 6.28 11.32
CA MET A 69 2.81 4.97 11.94
C MET A 69 3.06 3.95 10.82
N ARG A 70 4.21 3.28 10.80
CA ARG A 70 4.54 2.29 9.78
C ARG A 70 4.44 0.86 10.29
N THR A 71 4.20 -0.09 9.38
CA THR A 71 4.35 -1.52 9.68
C THR A 71 5.81 -1.86 10.04
N GLU A 72 6.03 -2.90 10.84
CA GLU A 72 7.37 -3.43 11.07
C GLU A 72 7.95 -4.13 9.83
N LYS A 73 7.09 -4.78 9.05
CA LYS A 73 7.45 -5.52 7.84
C LYS A 73 7.24 -4.66 6.59
N GLN A 74 8.09 -4.88 5.58
CA GLN A 74 7.91 -4.38 4.21
C GLN A 74 7.07 -5.34 3.38
N TYR A 75 6.35 -4.79 2.40
CA TYR A 75 5.48 -5.52 1.47
C TYR A 75 5.86 -5.16 0.03
N GLU A 76 5.75 -6.15 -0.87
CA GLU A 76 6.05 -5.99 -2.29
C GLU A 76 4.77 -6.07 -3.12
N ASN A 77 4.27 -7.27 -3.39
CA ASN A 77 2.98 -7.47 -4.05
C ASN A 77 1.92 -7.81 -3.02
N PHE A 78 0.85 -7.02 -2.95
CA PHE A 78 -0.18 -7.21 -1.94
C PHE A 78 -1.51 -6.53 -2.29
N ILE A 79 -2.55 -6.94 -1.59
CA ILE A 79 -3.83 -6.23 -1.52
C ILE A 79 -4.00 -5.74 -0.09
N LEU A 80 -4.16 -4.42 0.08
CA LEU A 80 -4.47 -3.79 1.36
C LEU A 80 -5.96 -3.48 1.42
N HIS A 81 -6.60 -3.91 2.49
CA HIS A 81 -7.94 -3.46 2.89
C HIS A 81 -7.79 -2.58 4.13
N ILE A 82 -8.39 -1.38 4.11
CA ILE A 82 -8.38 -0.47 5.25
C ILE A 82 -9.68 0.32 5.32
N GLU A 83 -10.26 0.41 6.51
CA GLU A 83 -11.37 1.32 6.80
C GLU A 83 -10.87 2.53 7.57
N TRP A 84 -11.32 3.71 7.17
CA TRP A 84 -10.93 4.98 7.78
C TRP A 84 -12.11 5.95 7.90
N LYS A 85 -11.99 6.88 8.85
CA LYS A 85 -13.04 7.85 9.15
C LYS A 85 -12.43 9.11 9.74
N HIS A 86 -12.53 10.25 9.05
CA HIS A 86 -12.23 11.55 9.63
C HIS A 86 -13.27 11.97 10.68
N MET A 87 -12.83 12.63 11.73
CA MET A 87 -13.70 13.12 12.80
C MET A 87 -13.97 14.61 12.68
N GLU A 88 -13.16 15.34 11.93
CA GLU A 88 -13.22 16.78 11.76
C GLU A 88 -13.41 17.17 10.31
N ALA A 89 -14.06 18.32 10.05
CA ALA A 89 -14.17 18.90 8.71
C ALA A 89 -12.78 19.31 8.21
N GLY A 90 -12.50 19.05 6.94
CA GLY A 90 -11.23 19.41 6.31
C GLY A 90 -10.03 18.62 6.82
N GLY A 91 -10.25 17.46 7.44
CA GLY A 91 -9.18 16.57 7.88
C GLY A 91 -8.30 16.11 6.72
N ASN A 92 -7.00 16.00 7.00
CA ASN A 92 -6.00 15.47 6.07
C ASN A 92 -5.30 14.26 6.67
N SER A 93 -5.14 13.23 5.86
CA SER A 93 -4.38 12.01 6.15
C SER A 93 -4.15 11.25 4.85
N GLY A 94 -3.43 10.14 4.92
CA GLY A 94 -3.18 9.24 3.82
C GLY A 94 -2.70 7.87 4.29
N VAL A 95 -2.71 6.91 3.39
CA VAL A 95 -1.94 5.69 3.57
C VAL A 95 -0.82 5.65 2.54
N PHE A 96 0.42 5.50 3.01
CA PHE A 96 1.56 5.27 2.14
C PHE A 96 1.71 3.78 1.86
N VAL A 97 2.02 3.45 0.62
CA VAL A 97 2.44 2.11 0.20
C VAL A 97 3.83 2.19 -0.44
N TRP A 98 4.59 1.10 -0.37
CA TRP A 98 5.98 1.05 -0.82
C TRP A 98 6.85 2.18 -0.25
N SER A 99 6.62 2.51 1.01
CA SER A 99 7.31 3.60 1.69
C SER A 99 8.70 3.19 2.22
N GLU A 100 9.64 4.15 2.25
CA GLU A 100 10.91 3.99 2.98
C GLU A 100 10.69 3.92 4.50
N GLY A 101 9.52 4.34 4.98
CA GLY A 101 9.08 4.25 6.38
C GLY A 101 9.73 5.24 7.33
N VAL A 102 10.82 5.89 6.94
CA VAL A 102 11.51 6.93 7.72
C VAL A 102 11.77 8.12 6.80
N PRO A 103 11.37 9.33 7.19
CA PRO A 103 11.62 10.53 6.39
C PRO A 103 13.11 10.84 6.28
N GLN A 104 13.53 11.34 5.12
CA GLN A 104 14.86 11.89 4.94
C GLN A 104 15.03 13.17 5.77
N LYS A 105 16.28 13.54 6.09
CA LYS A 105 16.60 14.75 6.85
C LYS A 105 15.89 15.99 6.28
N GLY A 106 15.18 16.73 7.13
CA GLY A 106 14.43 17.92 6.75
C GLY A 106 13.05 17.65 6.11
N ARG A 107 12.64 16.40 5.97
CA ARG A 107 11.29 16.02 5.53
C ARG A 107 10.44 15.55 6.72
N ARG A 108 9.14 15.82 6.67
CA ARG A 108 8.19 15.36 7.71
C ARG A 108 7.65 13.97 7.40
N LEU A 109 7.49 13.65 6.12
CA LEU A 109 6.90 12.41 5.62
C LEU A 109 7.94 11.60 4.84
N PRO A 110 7.86 10.26 4.88
CA PRO A 110 8.78 9.39 4.16
C PRO A 110 8.49 9.40 2.65
N LYS A 111 9.46 8.98 1.85
CA LYS A 111 9.25 8.68 0.45
C LYS A 111 8.34 7.46 0.31
N GLY A 112 7.44 7.48 -0.66
CA GLY A 112 6.50 6.40 -0.94
C GLY A 112 5.44 6.82 -1.94
N VAL A 113 4.46 5.97 -2.22
CA VAL A 113 3.23 6.37 -2.92
C VAL A 113 2.15 6.62 -1.88
N GLU A 114 1.58 7.81 -1.92
CA GLU A 114 0.47 8.19 -1.05
C GLU A 114 -0.87 7.92 -1.73
N VAL A 115 -1.76 7.28 -0.99
CA VAL A 115 -3.19 7.14 -1.29
C VAL A 115 -3.92 8.13 -0.38
N GLN A 116 -4.32 9.25 -0.95
CA GLN A 116 -4.85 10.41 -0.23
C GLN A 116 -6.17 10.11 0.49
N MET A 117 -6.27 10.57 1.72
CA MET A 117 -7.47 10.51 2.56
C MET A 117 -7.84 11.91 3.07
N LEU A 118 -8.42 12.75 2.21
CA LEU A 118 -8.94 14.06 2.62
C LEU A 118 -10.41 13.98 3.00
N GLU A 119 -10.82 14.74 4.01
CA GLU A 119 -12.22 14.94 4.31
C GLU A 119 -12.86 15.88 3.27
N LEU A 120 -14.16 15.68 2.96
CA LEU A 120 -14.83 16.33 1.83
C LEU A 120 -14.82 17.86 1.90
N ASP A 121 -14.91 18.45 3.10
CA ASP A 121 -14.86 19.90 3.27
C ASP A 121 -13.45 20.50 3.11
N TRP A 122 -12.42 19.67 2.97
CA TRP A 122 -11.05 20.16 2.77
C TRP A 122 -10.97 21.12 1.58
N VAL A 123 -11.67 20.82 0.49
CA VAL A 123 -11.69 21.65 -0.72
C VAL A 123 -12.30 23.04 -0.49
N ASN A 124 -13.24 23.15 0.44
CA ASN A 124 -13.91 24.40 0.82
C ASN A 124 -13.08 25.22 1.80
N LEU A 125 -12.40 24.55 2.72
CA LEU A 125 -11.56 25.18 3.74
C LEU A 125 -10.19 25.59 3.21
N HIS A 126 -9.67 24.91 2.19
CA HIS A 126 -8.37 25.19 1.55
C HIS A 126 -8.59 25.68 0.10
N LYS A 127 -9.23 26.84 -0.03
CA LYS A 127 -9.58 27.44 -1.33
C LYS A 127 -8.37 27.70 -2.23
N GLN A 128 -8.63 27.87 -3.52
CA GLN A 128 -7.67 28.36 -4.50
C GLN A 128 -7.39 29.86 -4.28
N LYS A 129 -6.40 30.42 -4.97
CA LYS A 129 -6.02 31.83 -4.82
C LYS A 129 -7.14 32.80 -5.21
N ASP A 130 -8.03 32.38 -6.13
CA ASP A 130 -9.19 33.13 -6.57
C ASP A 130 -10.42 33.00 -5.65
N GLY A 131 -10.29 32.28 -4.53
CA GLY A 131 -11.35 32.06 -3.56
C GLY A 131 -12.32 30.91 -3.91
N THR A 132 -12.15 30.25 -5.05
CA THR A 132 -12.97 29.09 -5.44
C THR A 132 -12.56 27.83 -4.68
N PRO A 133 -13.50 26.88 -4.44
CA PRO A 133 -13.15 25.56 -3.90
C PRO A 133 -12.15 24.83 -4.79
N ARG A 134 -11.30 24.01 -4.18
CA ARG A 134 -10.44 23.11 -4.95
C ARG A 134 -11.27 22.04 -5.66
N PRO A 135 -10.80 21.48 -6.80
CA PRO A 135 -11.48 20.36 -7.45
C PRO A 135 -11.62 19.16 -6.51
N ILE A 136 -12.75 18.46 -6.59
CA ILE A 136 -13.06 17.30 -5.76
C ILE A 136 -11.99 16.18 -5.85
N ALA A 137 -11.23 16.13 -6.94
CA ALA A 137 -10.14 15.18 -7.12
C ALA A 137 -9.05 15.22 -6.03
N TYR A 138 -8.92 16.36 -5.32
CA TYR A 138 -7.99 16.49 -4.19
C TYR A 138 -8.47 15.84 -2.90
N VAL A 139 -9.74 15.42 -2.85
CA VAL A 139 -10.37 15.05 -1.59
C VAL A 139 -10.07 13.62 -1.20
N HIS A 140 -10.10 12.70 -2.13
CA HIS A 140 -9.99 11.29 -1.81
C HIS A 140 -9.38 10.49 -2.94
N GLY A 141 -8.61 9.47 -2.57
CA GLY A 141 -8.10 8.50 -3.52
C GLY A 141 -7.20 9.07 -4.61
N GLU A 142 -6.69 10.29 -4.46
CA GLU A 142 -5.62 10.77 -5.33
C GLU A 142 -4.36 9.96 -5.04
N LEU A 143 -3.67 9.51 -6.10
CA LEU A 143 -2.46 8.71 -6.02
C LEU A 143 -1.27 9.53 -6.52
N PHE A 144 -0.20 9.60 -5.73
CA PHE A 144 1.01 10.32 -6.15
C PHE A 144 2.25 9.87 -5.39
N GLY A 145 3.40 10.04 -6.05
CA GLY A 145 4.69 9.82 -5.41
C GLY A 145 5.10 10.98 -4.51
N VAL A 146 5.58 10.66 -3.33
CA VAL A 146 6.15 11.58 -2.33
C VAL A 146 7.65 11.35 -2.25
N GLY A 147 8.42 12.40 -1.94
CA GLY A 147 9.87 12.29 -1.76
C GLY A 147 10.66 11.99 -3.04
N GLY A 148 10.12 12.36 -4.21
CA GLY A 148 10.76 12.14 -5.51
C GLY A 148 10.47 10.78 -6.16
N LEU A 149 9.61 9.96 -5.56
CA LEU A 149 9.11 8.75 -6.21
C LEU A 149 8.28 9.14 -7.43
N LYS A 150 8.54 8.49 -8.58
CA LYS A 150 7.84 8.75 -9.83
C LYS A 150 6.83 7.65 -10.12
N THR A 151 5.72 8.04 -10.74
CA THR A 151 4.65 7.15 -11.20
C THR A 151 4.08 7.67 -12.52
N THR A 152 3.37 6.81 -13.25
CA THR A 152 2.56 7.19 -14.41
C THR A 152 1.09 7.18 -13.99
N PRO A 153 0.39 8.33 -13.98
CA PRO A 153 -1.02 8.42 -13.59
C PRO A 153 -1.96 7.77 -14.62
N ASP A 154 -3.00 7.05 -14.17
CA ASP A 154 -4.09 6.59 -15.04
C ASP A 154 -5.03 7.74 -15.43
N ASN A 155 -5.23 8.72 -14.53
CA ASN A 155 -6.04 9.92 -14.77
C ASN A 155 -5.26 11.18 -14.38
N PRO A 156 -4.44 11.72 -15.26
CA PRO A 156 -3.43 12.71 -14.95
C PRO A 156 -3.97 14.05 -14.42
N ARG A 157 -3.29 14.56 -13.37
CA ARG A 157 -3.30 15.94 -12.93
C ARG A 157 -1.85 16.32 -12.56
N GLY A 158 -1.09 16.73 -13.55
CA GLY A 158 0.37 16.81 -13.44
C GLY A 158 0.95 15.41 -13.16
N SER A 159 1.78 15.27 -12.14
CA SER A 159 2.37 13.99 -11.69
C SER A 159 1.46 13.15 -10.80
N ARG A 160 0.26 13.60 -10.52
CA ARG A 160 -0.73 12.93 -9.68
C ARG A 160 -1.81 12.27 -10.52
N SER A 161 -2.38 11.18 -10.03
CA SER A 161 -3.58 10.56 -10.61
C SER A 161 -4.80 10.90 -9.77
N LYS A 162 -5.73 11.64 -10.35
CA LYS A 162 -7.00 12.02 -9.69
C LYS A 162 -8.03 10.91 -9.81
N SER A 163 -8.92 10.79 -8.84
CA SER A 163 -10.04 9.87 -8.90
C SER A 163 -10.98 10.16 -10.07
N PHE A 164 -11.53 9.12 -10.70
CA PHE A 164 -12.50 9.22 -11.79
C PHE A 164 -13.87 9.68 -11.28
N GLU A 165 -14.22 9.36 -10.03
CA GLU A 165 -15.45 9.79 -9.40
C GLU A 165 -15.29 9.95 -7.88
N ASN A 166 -16.15 10.74 -7.25
CA ASN A 166 -16.20 10.89 -5.80
C ASN A 166 -17.07 9.78 -5.19
N ARG A 167 -16.47 8.95 -4.34
CA ARG A 167 -17.17 7.91 -3.60
C ARG A 167 -16.97 7.99 -2.09
N CYS A 168 -16.21 8.98 -1.61
CA CYS A 168 -16.01 9.16 -0.18
C CYS A 168 -17.26 9.65 0.51
N LYS A 169 -17.44 9.18 1.73
CA LYS A 169 -18.44 9.64 2.69
C LYS A 169 -17.84 10.74 3.56
N PRO A 170 -18.64 11.68 4.07
CA PRO A 170 -18.16 12.78 4.90
C PRO A 170 -17.65 12.31 6.27
N LYS A 171 -17.10 13.26 7.05
CA LYS A 171 -16.66 13.05 8.43
C LYS A 171 -17.69 12.29 9.26
N GLY A 172 -17.22 11.52 10.23
CA GLY A 172 -18.06 10.68 11.08
C GLY A 172 -18.53 9.38 10.41
N GLN A 173 -18.30 9.18 9.11
CA GLN A 173 -18.69 7.97 8.39
C GLN A 173 -17.48 7.16 7.93
N TRP A 174 -17.59 5.82 8.04
CA TRP A 174 -16.55 4.90 7.62
C TRP A 174 -16.45 4.81 6.10
N ASN A 175 -15.24 4.96 5.60
CA ASN A 175 -14.84 4.71 4.23
C ASN A 175 -13.97 3.45 4.16
N THR A 176 -14.05 2.73 3.05
CA THR A 176 -13.24 1.55 2.78
C THR A 176 -12.37 1.79 1.56
N TYR A 177 -11.05 1.59 1.73
CA TYR A 177 -10.12 1.48 0.61
C TYR A 177 -9.71 0.02 0.41
N ILE A 178 -9.66 -0.39 -0.86
CA ILE A 178 -8.92 -1.58 -1.29
C ILE A 178 -7.84 -1.10 -2.25
N VAL A 179 -6.59 -1.31 -1.86
CA VAL A 179 -5.42 -0.89 -2.62
C VAL A 179 -4.69 -2.14 -3.10
N VAL A 180 -4.68 -2.36 -4.42
CA VAL A 180 -3.94 -3.46 -5.05
C VAL A 180 -2.60 -2.92 -5.51
N CYS A 181 -1.51 -3.49 -5.01
CA CYS A 181 -0.14 -3.09 -5.27
C CYS A 181 0.60 -4.27 -5.89
N VAL A 182 0.89 -4.23 -7.18
CA VAL A 182 1.57 -5.32 -7.90
C VAL A 182 2.54 -4.74 -8.92
N ASP A 183 3.82 -5.10 -8.78
CA ASP A 183 4.90 -4.78 -9.72
C ASP A 183 4.92 -3.34 -10.24
N GLY A 184 4.76 -2.37 -9.36
CA GLY A 184 4.76 -0.94 -9.69
C GLY A 184 3.42 -0.40 -10.20
N VAL A 185 2.39 -1.23 -10.23
CA VAL A 185 1.00 -0.84 -10.52
C VAL A 185 0.22 -0.74 -9.22
N ILE A 186 -0.54 0.34 -9.07
CA ILE A 186 -1.49 0.49 -7.96
C ILE A 186 -2.88 0.72 -8.55
N LYS A 187 -3.87 -0.01 -8.03
CA LYS A 187 -5.28 0.21 -8.32
C LYS A 187 -6.03 0.43 -7.02
N LEU A 188 -6.89 1.44 -7.00
CA LEU A 188 -7.66 1.85 -5.82
C LEU A 188 -9.15 1.67 -6.05
N SER A 189 -9.80 1.01 -5.11
CA SER A 189 -11.26 1.03 -4.97
C SER A 189 -11.64 1.78 -3.70
N VAL A 190 -12.67 2.63 -3.80
CA VAL A 190 -13.27 3.37 -2.69
C VAL A 190 -14.72 2.94 -2.55
N ASN A 191 -15.10 2.48 -1.35
CA ASN A 191 -16.46 2.06 -1.03
C ASN A 191 -17.05 1.10 -2.09
N GLY A 192 -16.24 0.09 -2.47
CA GLY A 192 -16.64 -1.01 -3.35
C GLY A 192 -16.54 -0.76 -4.85
N LYS A 193 -16.01 0.40 -5.30
CA LYS A 193 -15.84 0.68 -6.72
C LYS A 193 -14.45 1.18 -7.05
N PHE A 194 -13.86 0.72 -8.17
CA PHE A 194 -12.62 1.24 -8.71
C PHE A 194 -12.75 2.75 -9.04
N VAL A 195 -11.78 3.53 -8.58
CA VAL A 195 -11.80 4.99 -8.76
C VAL A 195 -10.49 5.56 -9.26
N ASN A 196 -9.35 4.85 -9.12
CA ASN A 196 -8.06 5.44 -9.50
C ASN A 196 -6.98 4.37 -9.69
N GLY A 197 -5.90 4.75 -10.38
CA GLY A 197 -4.73 3.93 -10.54
C GLY A 197 -3.49 4.70 -10.95
N ILE A 198 -2.36 4.05 -10.80
CA ILE A 198 -1.06 4.45 -11.33
C ILE A 198 -0.31 3.23 -11.84
N SER A 199 0.72 3.46 -12.65
CA SER A 199 1.68 2.44 -13.08
C SER A 199 3.12 2.98 -12.99
N ASN A 200 4.10 2.12 -13.32
CA ASN A 200 5.51 2.48 -13.38
C ASN A 200 6.06 3.15 -12.11
N ALA A 201 5.58 2.75 -10.93
CA ALA A 201 6.17 3.22 -9.70
C ALA A 201 7.64 2.80 -9.62
N THR A 202 8.53 3.77 -9.34
CA THR A 202 9.99 3.53 -9.30
C THR A 202 10.45 2.75 -8.05
N VAL A 203 9.57 2.58 -7.07
CA VAL A 203 9.76 1.72 -5.88
C VAL A 203 8.59 0.74 -5.84
N LYS A 204 8.89 -0.55 -5.64
CA LYS A 204 7.90 -1.64 -5.71
C LYS A 204 7.87 -2.49 -4.43
N LYS A 205 8.57 -2.05 -3.39
CA LYS A 205 8.64 -2.69 -2.07
C LYS A 205 8.87 -1.65 -1.00
N GLY A 206 8.23 -1.80 0.14
CA GLY A 206 8.40 -0.89 1.26
C GLY A 206 7.35 -1.11 2.34
N TYR A 207 7.33 -0.19 3.29
CA TYR A 207 6.39 -0.21 4.40
C TYR A 207 5.02 0.31 3.99
N ILE A 208 3.99 -0.13 4.71
CA ILE A 208 2.67 0.51 4.73
C ILE A 208 2.68 1.50 5.89
N CYS A 209 2.36 2.78 5.64
CA CYS A 209 2.35 3.79 6.69
C CYS A 209 0.99 4.49 6.73
N LEU A 210 0.48 4.71 7.93
CA LEU A 210 -0.68 5.58 8.19
C LEU A 210 -0.18 6.96 8.54
N GLU A 211 -0.80 8.00 8.00
CA GLU A 211 -0.35 9.37 8.17
C GLU A 211 -1.08 10.09 9.29
N SER A 212 -0.32 10.86 10.07
CA SER A 212 -0.80 11.87 11.02
C SER A 212 -0.60 13.24 10.39
N GLU A 213 -1.66 13.93 9.95
CA GLU A 213 -1.54 15.22 9.28
C GLU A 213 -2.69 16.20 9.58
N GLY A 214 -2.78 16.64 10.82
CA GLY A 214 -3.52 17.84 11.20
C GLY A 214 -4.87 17.66 11.88
N ALA A 215 -5.57 16.53 11.69
CA ALA A 215 -6.90 16.29 12.24
C ALA A 215 -7.07 14.84 12.73
N GLU A 216 -8.03 14.63 13.65
CA GLU A 216 -8.32 13.30 14.17
C GLU A 216 -8.90 12.42 13.07
N ILE A 217 -8.28 11.26 12.87
CA ILE A 217 -8.72 10.20 11.96
C ILE A 217 -8.69 8.84 12.67
N HIS A 218 -9.68 8.01 12.40
CA HIS A 218 -9.82 6.68 12.94
C HIS A 218 -9.60 5.64 11.85
N PHE A 219 -8.95 4.50 12.23
CA PHE A 219 -8.72 3.37 11.33
C PHE A 219 -9.16 2.07 11.99
N ARG A 220 -9.67 1.12 11.21
CA ARG A 220 -9.98 -0.25 11.63
C ARG A 220 -9.92 -1.21 10.46
N ASN A 221 -10.07 -2.51 10.71
CA ASN A 221 -10.09 -3.55 9.69
C ASN A 221 -8.92 -3.41 8.70
N ILE A 222 -7.71 -3.15 9.24
CA ILE A 222 -6.49 -3.00 8.44
C ILE A 222 -5.94 -4.39 8.18
N ARG A 223 -6.08 -4.86 6.95
CA ARG A 223 -5.73 -6.23 6.54
C ARG A 223 -4.91 -6.24 5.27
N VAL A 224 -3.97 -7.15 5.17
CA VAL A 224 -3.13 -7.36 3.99
C VAL A 224 -3.23 -8.79 3.50
N MET A 225 -3.32 -8.96 2.18
CA MET A 225 -3.11 -10.24 1.49
C MET A 225 -1.82 -10.11 0.69
N GLU A 226 -0.78 -10.84 1.08
CA GLU A 226 0.47 -10.88 0.30
C GLU A 226 0.25 -11.76 -0.93
N LEU A 227 0.70 -11.27 -2.08
CA LEU A 227 0.63 -11.97 -3.35
C LEU A 227 2.01 -12.58 -3.67
N PRO A 228 2.08 -13.70 -4.38
CA PRO A 228 3.34 -14.31 -4.78
C PRO A 228 4.20 -13.36 -5.62
N PRO A 229 5.53 -13.47 -5.54
CA PRO A 229 6.44 -12.80 -6.46
C PRO A 229 6.18 -13.25 -7.91
N GLY A 230 6.42 -12.35 -8.87
CA GLY A 230 6.31 -12.67 -10.30
C GLY A 230 4.88 -12.85 -10.81
N ILE A 231 3.87 -12.45 -10.06
CA ILE A 231 2.45 -12.56 -10.49
C ILE A 231 2.16 -11.79 -11.80
N THR A 232 3.00 -10.80 -12.13
CA THR A 232 2.89 -9.97 -13.34
C THR A 232 4.01 -10.19 -14.35
N ASN A 233 4.77 -11.29 -14.26
CA ASN A 233 5.75 -11.63 -15.29
C ASN A 233 5.07 -11.94 -16.63
N ALA A 234 5.83 -11.95 -17.75
CA ALA A 234 5.29 -12.14 -19.08
C ALA A 234 4.52 -13.47 -19.25
N GLU A 235 4.90 -14.50 -18.51
CA GLU A 235 4.25 -15.83 -18.56
C GLU A 235 2.90 -15.83 -17.81
N SER A 236 2.72 -14.89 -16.87
CA SER A 236 1.52 -14.77 -16.03
C SER A 236 0.53 -13.72 -16.55
N THR A 237 0.87 -12.97 -17.60
CA THR A 237 0.01 -11.94 -18.19
C THR A 237 -0.68 -12.42 -19.44
N ALA A 238 -1.92 -11.99 -19.67
CA ALA A 238 -2.60 -12.23 -20.93
C ALA A 238 -1.83 -11.58 -22.09
N PRO A 239 -1.70 -12.22 -23.25
CA PRO A 239 -1.05 -11.60 -24.39
C PRO A 239 -1.78 -10.34 -24.83
N ILE A 240 -1.03 -9.31 -25.19
CA ILE A 240 -1.59 -8.10 -25.80
C ILE A 240 -2.15 -8.50 -27.16
N VAL A 241 -3.45 -8.33 -27.35
CA VAL A 241 -4.08 -8.53 -28.66
C VAL A 241 -3.70 -7.31 -29.48
N GLY A 242 -2.81 -7.49 -30.48
CA GLY A 242 -2.48 -6.43 -31.43
C GLY A 242 -3.73 -5.98 -32.17
N ASP A 243 -3.82 -4.65 -32.43
CA ASP A 243 -4.84 -4.11 -33.32
C ASP A 243 -4.79 -4.89 -34.64
N LYS A 244 -5.91 -5.48 -35.03
CA LYS A 244 -6.02 -6.06 -36.37
C LYS A 244 -5.91 -4.90 -37.36
N GLN A 245 -4.82 -4.90 -38.11
CA GLN A 245 -4.66 -4.03 -39.28
C GLN A 245 -5.70 -4.37 -40.35
#